data_a31ee4a3a4944f9061f2106f8e9977f6
#
_entry.id   a31ee4a3a4944f9061f2106f8e9977f6
#
_cell.length_a   1.000
_cell.length_b   1.000
_cell.length_c   1.000
_cell.angle_alpha   90.00
_cell.angle_beta   90.00
_cell.angle_gamma   90.00
#
_symmetry.space_group_name_H-M   'P 1'
#
loop_
_entity.id
_entity.type
_entity.pdbx_description
1 polymer ?
#
loop_
_entity_poly.entity_id
_entity_poly.type
_entity_poly.pdbx_seq_one_letter_code
_entity_poly.pdbx_strand_id
1 'polypeptide(L)'
;MILFLFIKPENFCQKTLSSFFEILKKSPNSNARIGKISTSHGEISTPAFIFCGTKATVKSILPKQLYSANTQIILSNTYHLMLQPGPHVIAENKGLQSFTQWRGPMMTDSGGYQIFSLGHGSVSEEIKGKNKNIKRKSLIKITEEGASFRNYLN
;
A
#
# COMPACT_ATOMS: atom_id res chain seq x y z
N MET A 1 -16.28 7.22 10.19
CA MET A 1 -15.18 8.20 10.14
C MET A 1 -14.63 8.17 8.72
N ILE A 2 -14.83 9.25 8.00
CA ILE A 2 -14.46 9.39 6.59
C ILE A 2 -13.08 10.03 6.58
N LEU A 3 -12.06 9.31 6.12
CA LEU A 3 -10.74 9.89 5.93
C LEU A 3 -10.49 10.04 4.42
N PHE A 4 -10.66 11.29 3.92
CA PHE A 4 -10.17 11.69 2.62
C PHE A 4 -8.78 12.30 2.79
N LEU A 5 -7.77 11.67 2.24
CA LEU A 5 -6.53 12.36 1.92
C LEU A 5 -6.58 12.75 0.43
N PHE A 6 -7.35 13.79 0.11
CA PHE A 6 -7.16 14.53 -1.14
C PHE A 6 -5.98 15.48 -0.93
N ILE A 7 -4.80 15.07 -1.34
CA ILE A 7 -3.74 16.04 -1.64
C ILE A 7 -4.17 16.72 -2.93
N LYS A 8 -4.60 18.00 -2.82
CA LYS A 8 -4.86 18.82 -4.00
C LYS A 8 -3.59 18.87 -4.86
N PRO A 9 -3.69 18.63 -6.19
CA PRO A 9 -2.52 18.57 -7.07
C PRO A 9 -1.81 19.91 -7.26
N GLU A 10 -2.34 21.00 -6.73
CA GLU A 10 -1.87 22.35 -7.00
C GLU A 10 -0.53 22.73 -6.36
N ASN A 11 -0.01 21.93 -5.41
CA ASN A 11 1.26 22.18 -4.72
C ASN A 11 2.34 21.11 -4.97
N PHE A 12 2.15 20.20 -5.89
CA PHE A 12 3.20 19.27 -6.29
C PHE A 12 4.10 19.96 -7.32
N CYS A 13 5.19 20.55 -6.83
CA CYS A 13 6.18 21.23 -7.64
C CYS A 13 6.71 20.29 -8.75
N GLN A 14 6.42 20.61 -10.01
CA GLN A 14 6.86 19.87 -11.21
C GLN A 14 8.38 19.62 -11.28
N LYS A 15 9.17 20.34 -10.50
CA LYS A 15 10.63 20.16 -10.40
C LYS A 15 11.04 18.83 -9.72
N THR A 16 10.18 18.17 -8.97
CA THR A 16 10.53 16.98 -8.19
C THR A 16 10.32 15.67 -8.97
N LEU A 17 9.55 15.66 -10.05
CA LEU A 17 9.24 14.43 -10.80
C LEU A 17 10.41 13.93 -11.66
N SER A 18 11.28 14.81 -12.16
CA SER A 18 12.42 14.42 -12.99
C SER A 18 13.56 13.75 -12.19
N SER A 19 13.57 13.90 -10.87
CA SER A 19 14.56 13.28 -9.97
C SER A 19 14.06 12.03 -9.26
N PHE A 20 12.75 11.72 -9.34
CA PHE A 20 12.14 10.60 -8.62
C PHE A 20 12.51 9.25 -9.24
N PHE A 21 12.55 9.16 -10.56
CA PHE A 21 12.91 7.93 -11.27
C PHE A 21 13.89 8.20 -12.41
N GLU A 22 15.00 7.50 -12.40
CA GLU A 22 16.05 7.56 -13.42
C GLU A 22 16.20 6.19 -14.10
N ILE A 23 16.26 6.18 -15.44
CA ILE A 23 16.58 4.97 -16.20
C ILE A 23 18.08 4.92 -16.40
N LEU A 24 18.73 3.94 -15.80
CA LEU A 24 20.19 3.76 -15.87
C LEU A 24 20.61 2.97 -17.11
N LYS A 25 19.81 1.98 -17.53
CA LYS A 25 20.11 1.15 -18.69
C LYS A 25 18.82 0.59 -19.31
N LYS A 26 18.76 0.55 -20.64
CA LYS A 26 17.71 -0.11 -21.43
C LYS A 26 18.27 -1.29 -22.18
N SER A 27 17.48 -2.33 -22.36
CA SER A 27 17.80 -3.42 -23.27
C SER A 27 17.67 -2.93 -24.72
N PRO A 28 18.60 -3.31 -25.63
CA PRO A 28 18.47 -2.99 -27.05
C PRO A 28 17.35 -3.77 -27.73
N ASN A 29 16.98 -4.94 -27.21
CA ASN A 29 16.09 -5.92 -27.90
C ASN A 29 14.75 -6.12 -27.18
N SER A 30 14.43 -5.34 -26.14
CA SER A 30 13.20 -5.48 -25.38
C SER A 30 12.85 -4.21 -24.60
N ASN A 31 11.67 -4.17 -23.97
CA ASN A 31 11.27 -3.08 -23.08
C ASN A 31 11.89 -3.17 -21.68
N ALA A 32 12.79 -4.12 -21.44
CA ALA A 32 13.44 -4.27 -20.15
C ALA A 32 14.38 -3.09 -19.87
N ARG A 33 14.37 -2.62 -18.63
CA ARG A 33 15.19 -1.52 -18.17
C ARG A 33 15.63 -1.69 -16.71
N ILE A 34 16.77 -1.17 -16.40
CA ILE A 34 17.26 -0.96 -15.04
C ILE A 34 17.11 0.51 -14.73
N GLY A 35 16.61 0.83 -13.56
CA GLY A 35 16.45 2.19 -13.10
C GLY A 35 16.69 2.34 -11.61
N LYS A 36 16.52 3.57 -11.15
CA LYS A 36 16.65 3.96 -9.77
C LYS A 36 15.50 4.86 -9.37
N ILE A 37 14.89 4.57 -8.23
CA ILE A 37 13.90 5.44 -7.58
C ILE A 37 14.58 6.10 -6.40
N SER A 38 14.54 7.43 -6.33
CA SER A 38 15.09 8.21 -5.22
C SER A 38 13.95 8.67 -4.31
N THR A 39 14.03 8.37 -3.02
CA THR A 39 13.08 8.78 -2.00
C THR A 39 13.78 9.46 -0.85
N SER A 40 13.03 10.17 0.00
CA SER A 40 13.56 10.77 1.23
C SER A 40 14.10 9.73 2.24
N HIS A 41 13.77 8.45 2.05
CA HIS A 41 14.19 7.35 2.92
C HIS A 41 15.25 6.43 2.29
N GLY A 42 15.80 6.80 1.15
CA GLY A 42 16.82 6.04 0.44
C GLY A 42 16.47 5.75 -1.01
N GLU A 43 17.35 5.03 -1.67
CA GLU A 43 17.25 4.68 -3.08
C GLU A 43 16.77 3.23 -3.26
N ILE A 44 16.08 2.99 -4.38
CA ILE A 44 15.60 1.68 -4.76
C ILE A 44 16.09 1.39 -6.17
N SER A 45 16.90 0.36 -6.34
CA SER A 45 17.30 -0.13 -7.65
C SER A 45 16.16 -0.96 -8.26
N THR A 46 15.83 -0.69 -9.51
CA THR A 46 14.74 -1.42 -10.19
C THR A 46 15.31 -2.32 -11.31
N PRO A 47 14.72 -3.50 -11.51
CA PRO A 47 13.55 -4.06 -10.83
C PRO A 47 13.81 -4.39 -9.36
N ALA A 48 12.82 -4.21 -8.51
CA ALA A 48 12.90 -4.48 -7.08
C ALA A 48 11.76 -5.41 -6.63
N PHE A 49 12.04 -6.26 -5.64
CA PHE A 49 11.01 -7.02 -4.96
C PHE A 49 10.47 -6.21 -3.77
N ILE A 50 9.15 -6.17 -3.63
CA ILE A 50 8.47 -5.43 -2.56
C ILE A 50 7.85 -6.41 -1.59
N PHE A 51 8.34 -6.46 -0.35
CA PHE A 51 7.76 -7.30 0.68
C PHE A 51 6.48 -6.68 1.24
N CYS A 52 5.43 -7.50 1.39
CA CYS A 52 4.16 -7.07 1.96
C CYS A 52 4.22 -7.05 3.49
N GLY A 53 4.18 -5.84 4.05
CA GLY A 53 3.99 -5.57 5.48
C GLY A 53 2.59 -5.06 5.77
N THR A 54 1.57 -5.84 5.49
CA THR A 54 0.14 -5.46 5.42
C THR A 54 -0.34 -4.62 6.60
N LYS A 55 -0.02 -5.02 7.83
CA LYS A 55 -0.35 -4.29 9.07
C LYS A 55 0.93 -3.74 9.74
N ALA A 56 1.74 -3.03 8.97
CA ALA A 56 3.01 -2.47 9.42
C ALA A 56 4.05 -3.53 9.84
N THR A 57 3.92 -4.77 9.39
CA THR A 57 4.90 -5.83 9.66
C THR A 57 4.92 -6.84 8.52
N VAL A 58 6.12 -7.26 8.13
CA VAL A 58 6.30 -8.44 7.27
C VAL A 58 6.17 -9.66 8.17
N LYS A 59 5.18 -10.51 7.89
CA LYS A 59 4.81 -11.62 8.76
C LYS A 59 5.99 -12.55 9.03
N SER A 60 6.23 -12.83 10.31
CA SER A 60 7.29 -13.73 10.81
C SER A 60 8.73 -13.27 10.52
N ILE A 61 8.94 -12.00 10.14
CA ILE A 61 10.27 -11.46 9.84
C ILE A 61 10.47 -10.16 10.63
N LEU A 62 11.59 -10.08 11.33
CA LEU A 62 11.98 -8.85 12.03
C LEU A 62 12.60 -7.82 11.07
N PRO A 63 12.50 -6.51 11.33
CA PRO A 63 13.14 -5.48 10.50
C PRO A 63 14.64 -5.72 10.28
N LYS A 64 15.36 -6.19 11.30
CA LYS A 64 16.78 -6.55 11.18
C LYS A 64 17.04 -7.61 10.10
N GLN A 65 16.15 -8.59 9.97
CA GLN A 65 16.28 -9.65 8.97
C GLN A 65 16.01 -9.11 7.55
N LEU A 66 15.07 -8.16 7.41
CA LEU A 66 14.84 -7.47 6.14
C LEU A 66 16.08 -6.70 5.68
N TYR A 67 16.75 -6.00 6.59
CA TYR A 67 18.02 -5.33 6.28
C TYR A 67 19.11 -6.32 5.87
N SER A 68 19.24 -7.43 6.60
CA SER A 68 20.23 -8.48 6.27
C SER A 68 19.95 -9.15 4.92
N ALA A 69 18.69 -9.18 4.48
CA ALA A 69 18.27 -9.68 3.17
C ALA A 69 18.39 -8.62 2.05
N ASN A 70 19.02 -7.47 2.30
CA ASN A 70 19.10 -6.36 1.36
C ASN A 70 17.75 -5.89 0.82
N THR A 71 16.69 -5.96 1.62
CA THR A 71 15.37 -5.44 1.26
C THR A 71 15.48 -3.94 1.03
N GLN A 72 14.97 -3.45 -0.10
CA GLN A 72 15.04 -2.04 -0.44
C GLN A 72 13.77 -1.28 -0.13
N ILE A 73 12.62 -1.97 -0.17
CA ILE A 73 11.30 -1.37 0.01
C ILE A 73 10.33 -2.39 0.60
N ILE A 74 9.42 -1.92 1.45
CA ILE A 74 8.28 -2.69 1.93
C ILE A 74 6.97 -1.97 1.62
N LEU A 75 5.87 -2.72 1.53
CA LEU A 75 4.52 -2.19 1.30
C LEU A 75 3.66 -2.43 2.52
N SER A 76 2.89 -1.43 2.91
CA SER A 76 1.83 -1.56 3.93
C SER A 76 0.48 -1.13 3.35
N ASN A 77 -0.58 -1.85 3.72
CA ASN A 77 -1.90 -1.62 3.14
C ASN A 77 -2.71 -0.62 3.96
N THR A 78 -3.08 0.50 3.35
CA THR A 78 -3.80 1.60 3.99
C THR A 78 -5.10 1.17 4.65
N TYR A 79 -5.92 0.38 3.96
CA TYR A 79 -7.17 -0.14 4.53
C TYR A 79 -6.93 -0.93 5.83
N HIS A 80 -5.95 -1.82 5.84
CA HIS A 80 -5.66 -2.64 7.01
C HIS A 80 -5.07 -1.83 8.16
N LEU A 81 -4.20 -0.86 7.87
CA LEU A 81 -3.63 0.05 8.86
C LEU A 81 -4.68 0.96 9.50
N MET A 82 -5.64 1.42 8.71
CA MET A 82 -6.75 2.24 9.20
C MET A 82 -7.60 1.49 10.21
N LEU A 83 -7.84 0.19 10.00
CA LEU A 83 -8.58 -0.66 10.93
C LEU A 83 -7.74 -1.05 12.13
N GLN A 84 -6.49 -1.42 11.92
CA GLN A 84 -5.59 -1.91 12.96
C GLN A 84 -4.13 -1.71 12.58
N PRO A 85 -3.37 -0.93 13.37
CA PRO A 85 -3.65 -0.42 14.71
C PRO A 85 -4.55 0.83 14.73
N GLY A 86 -4.80 1.46 13.58
CA GLY A 86 -5.49 2.72 13.46
C GLY A 86 -4.55 3.92 13.29
N PRO A 87 -5.03 5.01 12.69
CA PRO A 87 -4.20 6.16 12.36
C PRO A 87 -3.65 6.89 13.60
N HIS A 88 -4.40 6.92 14.70
CA HIS A 88 -3.97 7.55 15.94
C HIS A 88 -2.72 6.89 16.53
N VAL A 89 -2.72 5.56 16.62
CA VAL A 89 -1.57 4.80 17.14
C VAL A 89 -0.31 5.04 16.29
N ILE A 90 -0.47 5.08 14.96
CA ILE A 90 0.64 5.36 14.05
C ILE A 90 1.16 6.80 14.24
N ALA A 91 0.25 7.78 14.40
CA ALA A 91 0.63 9.17 14.63
C ALA A 91 1.36 9.37 15.96
N GLU A 92 0.87 8.76 17.05
CA GLU A 92 1.52 8.79 18.36
C GLU A 92 2.94 8.19 18.32
N ASN A 93 3.16 7.21 17.45
CA ASN A 93 4.49 6.62 17.21
C ASN A 93 5.33 7.39 16.17
N LYS A 94 5.00 8.65 15.88
CA LYS A 94 5.74 9.52 14.95
C LYS A 94 5.79 9.00 13.50
N GLY A 95 4.73 8.29 13.09
CA GLY A 95 4.58 7.81 11.72
C GLY A 95 4.91 6.34 11.50
N LEU A 96 4.68 5.89 10.28
CA LEU A 96 4.70 4.47 9.92
C LEU A 96 6.11 3.88 9.99
N GLN A 97 7.14 4.58 9.52
CA GLN A 97 8.54 4.13 9.60
C GLN A 97 8.99 3.90 11.03
N SER A 98 8.65 4.83 11.92
CA SER A 98 8.99 4.73 13.34
C SER A 98 8.24 3.57 14.00
N PHE A 99 6.95 3.43 13.71
CA PHE A 99 6.10 2.36 14.22
C PHE A 99 6.59 0.96 13.79
N THR A 100 7.00 0.82 12.53
CA THR A 100 7.52 -0.46 11.98
C THR A 100 8.97 -0.73 12.31
N GLN A 101 9.71 0.27 12.81
CA GLN A 101 11.17 0.25 12.94
C GLN A 101 11.90 -0.01 11.60
N TRP A 102 11.22 0.23 10.49
CA TRP A 102 11.79 0.20 9.15
C TRP A 102 12.10 1.61 8.68
N ARG A 103 13.36 1.95 8.51
CA ARG A 103 13.82 3.29 8.13
C ARG A 103 14.00 3.48 6.63
N GLY A 104 13.93 2.40 5.86
CA GLY A 104 14.05 2.42 4.40
C GLY A 104 12.78 2.91 3.70
N PRO A 105 12.81 2.95 2.37
CA PRO A 105 11.65 3.27 1.56
C PRO A 105 10.44 2.40 1.87
N MET A 106 9.27 3.02 1.92
CA MET A 106 8.00 2.35 2.20
C MET A 106 6.93 2.84 1.23
N MET A 107 6.11 1.92 0.77
CA MET A 107 4.95 2.19 -0.08
C MET A 107 3.67 1.91 0.70
N THR A 108 2.66 2.73 0.51
CA THR A 108 1.28 2.43 0.93
C THR A 108 0.37 2.41 -0.30
N ASP A 109 -0.62 1.53 -0.28
CA ASP A 109 -1.65 1.49 -1.32
C ASP A 109 -2.79 2.48 -1.03
N SER A 110 -3.74 2.60 -1.98
CA SER A 110 -4.92 3.46 -1.83
C SER A 110 -6.06 2.83 -1.03
N GLY A 111 -6.02 1.52 -0.78
CA GLY A 111 -7.13 0.76 -0.22
C GLY A 111 -8.29 0.52 -1.20
N GLY A 112 -8.19 0.99 -2.44
CA GLY A 112 -9.26 0.89 -3.45
C GLY A 112 -9.66 -0.54 -3.80
N TYR A 113 -8.69 -1.45 -3.87
CA TYR A 113 -8.97 -2.87 -4.11
C TYR A 113 -9.83 -3.50 -3.01
N GLN A 114 -9.54 -3.19 -1.75
CA GLN A 114 -10.31 -3.70 -0.60
C GLN A 114 -11.74 -3.17 -0.61
N ILE A 115 -11.92 -1.91 -0.95
CA ILE A 115 -13.24 -1.28 -1.12
C ILE A 115 -14.02 -1.97 -2.24
N PHE A 116 -13.40 -2.19 -3.40
CA PHE A 116 -14.02 -2.90 -4.51
C PHE A 116 -14.39 -4.34 -4.13
N SER A 117 -13.46 -5.09 -3.54
CA SER A 117 -13.64 -6.48 -3.12
C SER A 117 -14.77 -6.64 -2.10
N LEU A 118 -14.90 -5.73 -1.14
CA LEU A 118 -15.98 -5.74 -0.15
C LEU A 118 -17.34 -5.41 -0.77
N GLY A 119 -17.36 -4.59 -1.83
CA GLY A 119 -18.58 -4.22 -2.55
C GLY A 119 -19.17 -5.35 -3.40
N HIS A 120 -18.32 -6.22 -3.96
CA HIS A 120 -18.70 -7.25 -4.92
C HIS A 120 -18.70 -8.68 -4.35
N GLY A 121 -18.44 -8.85 -3.04
CA GLY A 121 -18.20 -10.15 -2.45
C GLY A 121 -16.74 -10.61 -2.68
N SER A 122 -16.22 -11.47 -1.80
CA SER A 122 -14.81 -11.85 -1.93
C SER A 122 -14.61 -12.75 -3.15
N VAL A 123 -13.67 -12.40 -4.01
CA VAL A 123 -13.20 -13.24 -5.13
C VAL A 123 -12.85 -14.67 -4.66
N SER A 124 -12.44 -14.82 -3.40
CA SER A 124 -12.17 -16.13 -2.79
C SER A 124 -13.41 -17.04 -2.67
N GLU A 125 -14.62 -16.50 -2.67
CA GLU A 125 -15.85 -17.29 -2.65
C GLU A 125 -16.27 -17.72 -4.06
N GLU A 126 -15.96 -16.93 -5.09
CA GLU A 126 -16.11 -17.35 -6.50
C GLU A 126 -15.18 -18.52 -6.84
N ILE A 127 -13.93 -18.47 -6.38
CA ILE A 127 -12.94 -19.54 -6.58
C ILE A 127 -13.36 -20.82 -5.82
N LYS A 128 -14.06 -20.71 -4.70
CA LYS A 128 -14.56 -21.85 -3.89
C LYS A 128 -15.87 -22.45 -4.37
N GLY A 129 -16.44 -21.99 -5.50
CA GLY A 129 -17.64 -22.57 -6.11
C GLY A 129 -18.92 -22.47 -5.27
N LYS A 130 -18.99 -21.57 -4.30
CA LYS A 130 -20.18 -21.36 -3.48
C LYS A 130 -21.27 -20.66 -4.28
N ASN A 131 -22.47 -21.24 -4.26
CA ASN A 131 -23.66 -20.87 -5.01
C ASN A 131 -23.94 -19.36 -5.07
N LYS A 132 -24.12 -18.85 -6.30
CA LYS A 132 -24.41 -17.46 -6.67
C LYS A 132 -25.78 -16.90 -6.21
N ASN A 133 -26.60 -17.68 -5.51
CA ASN A 133 -28.01 -17.32 -5.26
C ASN A 133 -28.30 -16.62 -3.92
N ILE A 134 -27.28 -16.30 -3.12
CA ILE A 134 -27.49 -15.52 -1.92
C ILE A 134 -27.17 -14.06 -2.23
N LYS A 135 -28.19 -13.23 -2.49
CA LYS A 135 -28.07 -11.76 -2.50
C LYS A 135 -27.61 -11.30 -1.11
N ARG A 136 -26.30 -11.26 -0.89
CA ARG A 136 -25.76 -10.64 0.32
C ARG A 136 -25.94 -9.13 0.21
N LYS A 137 -26.49 -8.51 1.25
CA LYS A 137 -26.51 -7.05 1.38
C LYS A 137 -25.08 -6.55 1.23
N SER A 138 -24.82 -5.64 0.30
CA SER A 138 -23.50 -5.01 0.15
C SER A 138 -23.08 -4.42 1.49
N LEU A 139 -21.89 -4.79 1.96
CA LEU A 139 -21.29 -4.26 3.18
C LEU A 139 -20.70 -2.86 2.98
N ILE A 140 -20.79 -2.35 1.76
CA ILE A 140 -20.21 -1.08 1.35
C ILE A 140 -21.26 -0.22 0.66
N LYS A 141 -21.26 1.07 0.95
CA LYS A 141 -21.97 2.11 0.20
C LYS A 141 -20.92 3.07 -0.34
N ILE A 142 -20.85 3.20 -1.66
CA ILE A 142 -19.95 4.10 -2.36
C ILE A 142 -20.74 5.33 -2.80
N THR A 143 -20.19 6.52 -2.62
CA THR A 143 -20.73 7.82 -3.06
C THR A 143 -19.61 8.62 -3.71
N GLU A 144 -19.93 9.75 -4.32
CA GLU A 144 -18.93 10.71 -4.84
C GLU A 144 -18.00 11.24 -3.74
N GLU A 145 -18.47 11.26 -2.49
CA GLU A 145 -17.71 11.73 -1.35
C GLU A 145 -16.81 10.64 -0.75
N GLY A 146 -17.05 9.35 -1.06
CA GLY A 146 -16.25 8.23 -0.56
C GLY A 146 -17.01 6.95 -0.34
N ALA A 147 -16.45 6.08 0.50
CA ALA A 147 -17.01 4.78 0.82
C ALA A 147 -17.29 4.63 2.31
N SER A 148 -18.53 4.23 2.63
CA SER A 148 -18.93 3.81 3.97
C SER A 148 -19.04 2.29 3.99
N PHE A 149 -18.43 1.61 4.96
CA PHE A 149 -18.39 0.16 5.03
C PHE A 149 -18.42 -0.34 6.48
N ARG A 150 -18.91 -1.57 6.65
CA ARG A 150 -18.78 -2.33 7.89
C ARG A 150 -17.53 -3.20 7.80
N ASN A 151 -16.75 -3.22 8.85
CA ASN A 151 -15.55 -4.05 8.95
C ASN A 151 -15.75 -5.15 10.00
N TYR A 152 -14.75 -6.01 10.17
CA TYR A 152 -14.79 -7.14 11.10
C TYR A 152 -14.60 -6.73 12.59
N LEU A 153 -14.39 -5.46 12.87
CA LEU A 153 -14.25 -4.95 14.23
C LEU A 153 -15.55 -4.36 14.79
N ASN A 154 -16.59 -4.18 13.93
CA ASN A 154 -17.89 -3.59 14.31
C ASN A 154 -19.05 -4.48 13.91
#